data_14130e3723ebae2d945204edcf2afedd
#
_entry.id   14130e3723ebae2d945204edcf2afedd
#
_cell.length_a   1.000
_cell.length_b   1.000
_cell.length_c   1.000
_cell.angle_alpha   90.00
_cell.angle_beta   90.00
_cell.angle_gamma   90.00
#
_symmetry.space_group_name_H-M   'P 1'
#
loop_
_entity.id
_entity.type
_entity.pdbx_description
1 polymer ?
#
loop_
_entity_poly.entity_id
_entity_poly.type
_entity_poly.pdbx_seq_one_letter_code
_entity_poly.pdbx_strand_id
1 'polypeptide(L)'
;MANHKSALKRIRQTETRRLRNRYYARTARNAVKKLRKTTSKQEAEELLPRINAMLDKLAKKHVIHRNKAGNLKSSLAKHVNSL
;
A
#
# COMPACT_ATOMS: atom_id res chain seq x y z
N MET A 1 -18.40 9.09 34.72
CA MET A 1 -17.21 9.16 33.91
C MET A 1 -17.26 8.35 32.62
N ALA A 2 -18.33 8.58 31.88
CA ALA A 2 -18.53 7.97 30.58
C ALA A 2 -17.38 8.31 29.58
N ASN A 3 -16.72 9.47 29.78
CA ASN A 3 -15.67 9.94 28.90
C ASN A 3 -14.42 9.05 28.88
N HIS A 4 -14.12 8.38 30.01
CA HIS A 4 -12.94 7.50 30.09
C HIS A 4 -13.11 6.24 29.24
N LYS A 5 -14.29 5.65 29.22
CA LYS A 5 -14.56 4.45 28.41
C LYS A 5 -14.50 4.79 26.93
N SER A 6 -15.07 5.92 26.52
CA SER A 6 -15.03 6.38 25.13
C SER A 6 -13.59 6.69 24.68
N ALA A 7 -12.81 7.33 25.55
CA ALA A 7 -11.41 7.63 25.25
C ALA A 7 -10.59 6.36 25.08
N LEU A 8 -10.76 5.37 25.97
CA LEU A 8 -10.07 4.09 25.88
C LEU A 8 -10.44 3.32 24.61
N LYS A 9 -11.73 3.32 24.27
CA LYS A 9 -12.20 2.69 23.03
C LYS A 9 -11.56 3.35 21.80
N ARG A 10 -11.50 4.68 21.77
CA ARG A 10 -10.89 5.43 20.68
C ARG A 10 -9.39 5.11 20.56
N ILE A 11 -8.70 5.03 21.68
CA ILE A 11 -7.27 4.68 21.71
C ILE A 11 -7.06 3.28 21.12
N ARG A 12 -7.86 2.30 21.53
CA ARG A 12 -7.80 0.93 21.00
C ARG A 12 -8.04 0.90 19.50
N GLN A 13 -9.06 1.63 19.03
CA GLN A 13 -9.38 1.70 17.61
C GLN A 13 -8.24 2.35 16.81
N THR A 14 -7.65 3.40 17.36
CA THR A 14 -6.51 4.09 16.72
C THR A 14 -5.29 3.18 16.63
N GLU A 15 -4.98 2.44 17.70
CA GLU A 15 -3.88 1.48 17.70
C GLU A 15 -4.10 0.34 16.71
N THR A 16 -5.31 -0.24 16.71
CA THR A 16 -5.67 -1.31 15.78
C THR A 16 -5.56 -0.82 14.33
N ARG A 17 -6.06 0.39 14.06
CA ARG A 17 -5.99 0.98 12.72
C ARG A 17 -4.54 1.23 12.31
N ARG A 18 -3.71 1.75 13.23
CA ARG A 18 -2.30 2.02 12.99
C ARG A 18 -1.54 0.73 12.63
N LEU A 19 -1.75 -0.33 13.39
CA LEU A 19 -1.14 -1.63 13.15
C LEU A 19 -1.58 -2.21 11.81
N ARG A 20 -2.87 -2.14 11.51
CA ARG A 20 -3.44 -2.61 10.24
C ARG A 20 -2.86 -1.84 9.06
N ASN A 21 -2.80 -0.51 9.15
CA ASN A 21 -2.26 0.35 8.10
C ASN A 21 -0.77 0.08 7.89
N ARG A 22 -0.03 -0.11 8.96
CA ARG A 22 1.39 -0.45 8.91
C ARG A 22 1.61 -1.79 8.21
N TYR A 23 0.78 -2.78 8.50
CA TYR A 23 0.82 -4.09 7.86
C TYR A 23 0.56 -3.98 6.36
N TYR A 24 -0.48 -3.28 5.96
CA TYR A 24 -0.82 -3.11 4.54
C TYR A 24 0.25 -2.32 3.79
N ALA A 25 0.78 -1.26 4.39
CA ALA A 25 1.86 -0.47 3.79
C ALA A 25 3.11 -1.32 3.59
N ARG A 26 3.45 -2.15 4.57
CA ARG A 26 4.60 -3.06 4.50
C ARG A 26 4.41 -4.11 3.40
N THR A 27 3.22 -4.70 3.32
CA THR A 27 2.89 -5.69 2.29
C THR A 27 3.01 -5.09 0.89
N ALA A 28 2.48 -3.89 0.68
CA ALA A 28 2.57 -3.18 -0.60
C ALA A 28 4.02 -2.83 -0.94
N ARG A 29 4.80 -2.38 0.03
CA ARG A 29 6.22 -2.05 -0.15
C ARG A 29 7.02 -3.28 -0.56
N ASN A 30 6.75 -4.42 0.05
CA ASN A 30 7.40 -5.69 -0.29
C ASN A 30 7.02 -6.13 -1.71
N ALA A 31 5.76 -5.95 -2.10
CA ALA A 31 5.29 -6.26 -3.45
C ALA A 31 5.97 -5.37 -4.50
N VAL A 32 6.15 -4.08 -4.21
CA VAL A 32 6.87 -3.14 -5.08
C VAL A 32 8.33 -3.57 -5.25
N LYS A 33 8.99 -3.95 -4.16
CA LYS A 33 10.36 -4.45 -4.19
C LYS A 33 10.48 -5.71 -5.04
N LYS A 34 9.53 -6.63 -4.89
CA LYS A 34 9.51 -7.87 -5.67
C LYS A 34 9.39 -7.58 -7.16
N LEU A 35 8.51 -6.67 -7.54
CA LEU A 35 8.34 -6.27 -8.93
C LEU A 35 9.62 -5.65 -9.50
N ARG A 36 10.29 -4.79 -8.74
CA ARG A 36 11.54 -4.14 -9.17
C ARG A 36 12.68 -5.13 -9.37
N LYS A 37 12.66 -6.25 -8.65
CA LYS A 37 13.67 -7.31 -8.78
C LYS A 37 13.32 -8.31 -9.88
N THR A 38 12.09 -8.31 -10.36
CA THR A 38 11.63 -9.22 -11.42
C THR A 38 12.29 -8.83 -12.73
N THR A 39 12.94 -9.80 -13.38
CA THR A 39 13.59 -9.60 -14.69
C THR A 39 12.73 -10.11 -15.84
N SER A 40 11.78 -10.99 -15.56
CA SER A 40 10.87 -11.53 -16.56
C SER A 40 9.74 -10.54 -16.83
N LYS A 41 9.62 -10.07 -18.07
CA LYS A 41 8.57 -9.14 -18.47
C LYS A 41 7.18 -9.73 -18.26
N GLN A 42 7.01 -11.02 -18.56
CA GLN A 42 5.73 -11.71 -18.39
C GLN A 42 5.26 -11.70 -16.93
N GLU A 43 6.14 -12.07 -16.01
CA GLU A 43 5.84 -12.05 -14.58
C GLU A 43 5.55 -10.62 -14.09
N ALA A 44 6.33 -9.65 -14.55
CA ALA A 44 6.15 -8.25 -14.19
C ALA A 44 4.79 -7.73 -14.66
N GLU A 45 4.37 -8.07 -15.88
CA GLU A 45 3.06 -7.69 -16.42
C GLU A 45 1.91 -8.31 -15.63
N GLU A 46 2.08 -9.51 -15.11
CA GLU A 46 1.08 -10.16 -14.25
C GLU A 46 1.00 -9.52 -12.88
N LEU A 47 2.14 -9.11 -12.31
CA LEU A 47 2.21 -8.50 -10.97
C LEU A 47 1.73 -7.05 -10.96
N LEU A 48 1.97 -6.31 -12.03
CA LEU A 48 1.70 -4.88 -12.09
C LEU A 48 0.25 -4.51 -11.75
N PRO A 49 -0.79 -5.15 -12.35
CA PRO A 49 -2.18 -4.81 -11.99
C PRO A 49 -2.49 -5.05 -10.53
N ARG A 50 -1.95 -6.12 -9.94
CA ARG A 50 -2.17 -6.45 -8.53
C ARG A 50 -1.58 -5.40 -7.62
N ILE A 51 -0.36 -4.95 -7.93
CA ILE A 51 0.34 -3.93 -7.15
C ILE A 51 -0.37 -2.58 -7.31
N ASN A 52 -0.80 -2.23 -8.51
CA ASN A 52 -1.58 -1.01 -8.75
C ASN A 52 -2.86 -1.00 -7.91
N ALA A 53 -3.57 -2.13 -7.84
CA ALA A 53 -4.77 -2.26 -7.01
C ALA A 53 -4.45 -2.07 -5.52
N MET A 54 -3.35 -2.62 -5.04
CA MET A 54 -2.90 -2.44 -3.65
C MET A 54 -2.60 -0.97 -3.35
N LEU A 55 -1.89 -0.27 -4.24
CA LEU A 55 -1.53 1.13 -4.07
C LEU A 55 -2.78 2.03 -4.08
N ASP A 56 -3.72 1.77 -4.98
CA ASP A 56 -4.98 2.51 -5.05
C ASP A 56 -5.81 2.31 -3.77
N LYS A 57 -5.83 1.10 -3.24
CA LYS A 57 -6.54 0.79 -2.01
C LYS A 57 -5.93 1.53 -0.81
N LEU A 58 -4.60 1.59 -0.73
CA LEU A 58 -3.90 2.33 0.30
C LEU A 58 -4.19 3.84 0.21
N ALA A 59 -4.22 4.38 -0.99
CA ALA A 59 -4.56 5.79 -1.22
C ALA A 59 -6.01 6.08 -0.82
N LYS A 60 -6.94 5.19 -1.16
CA LYS A 60 -8.35 5.32 -0.79
C LYS A 60 -8.53 5.33 0.72
N LYS A 61 -7.75 4.54 1.45
CA LYS A 61 -7.78 4.47 2.92
C LYS A 61 -6.91 5.54 3.60
N HIS A 62 -6.29 6.43 2.83
CA HIS A 62 -5.41 7.49 3.32
C HIS A 62 -4.17 6.96 4.07
N VAL A 63 -3.73 5.74 3.79
CA VAL A 63 -2.48 5.19 4.31
C VAL A 63 -1.30 5.85 3.60
N ILE A 64 -1.44 6.09 2.30
CA ILE A 64 -0.51 6.89 1.51
C ILE A 64 -1.29 7.96 0.76
N HIS A 65 -0.62 9.04 0.36
CA HIS A 65 -1.26 10.08 -0.43
C HIS A 65 -1.49 9.59 -1.86
N ARG A 66 -2.59 10.04 -2.48
CA ARG A 66 -2.92 9.68 -3.87
C ARG A 66 -1.80 10.01 -4.85
N ASN A 67 -1.06 11.09 -4.61
CA ASN A 67 0.07 11.49 -5.44
C ASN A 67 1.20 10.46 -5.34
N LYS A 68 1.46 9.95 -4.14
CA LYS A 68 2.45 8.89 -3.92
C LYS A 68 2.08 7.63 -4.67
N ALA A 69 0.79 7.23 -4.60
CA ALA A 69 0.29 6.07 -5.34
C ALA A 69 0.47 6.25 -6.84
N GLY A 70 0.10 7.43 -7.37
CA GLY A 70 0.26 7.76 -8.77
C GLY A 70 1.72 7.73 -9.22
N ASN A 71 2.63 8.28 -8.42
CA ASN A 71 4.05 8.28 -8.71
C ASN A 71 4.63 6.88 -8.74
N LEU A 72 4.26 6.04 -7.77
CA LEU A 72 4.70 4.65 -7.72
C LEU A 72 4.18 3.85 -8.91
N LYS A 73 2.90 4.00 -9.25
CA LYS A 73 2.29 3.31 -10.40
C LYS A 73 2.99 3.70 -11.71
N SER A 74 3.25 4.98 -11.90
CA SER A 74 3.95 5.49 -13.08
C SER A 74 5.37 4.93 -13.17
N SER A 75 6.12 4.97 -12.07
CA SER A 75 7.48 4.45 -11.99
C SER A 75 7.52 2.95 -12.29
N LEU A 76 6.58 2.18 -11.73
CA LEU A 76 6.53 0.73 -11.95
C LEU A 76 6.13 0.39 -13.39
N ALA A 77 5.21 1.14 -13.98
CA ALA A 77 4.84 0.96 -15.39
C ALA A 77 6.04 1.17 -16.32
N LYS A 78 6.82 2.20 -16.07
CA LYS A 78 8.05 2.48 -16.83
C LYS A 78 9.06 1.34 -16.67
N HIS A 79 9.21 0.83 -15.45
CA HIS A 79 10.12 -0.29 -15.18
C HIS A 79 9.70 -1.54 -15.97
N VAL A 80 8.40 -1.89 -15.93
CA VAL A 80 7.88 -3.06 -16.66
C VAL A 80 8.05 -2.88 -18.18
N ASN A 81 7.79 -1.69 -18.69
CA ASN A 81 7.94 -1.42 -20.12
C ASN A 81 9.41 -1.50 -20.59
N SER A 82 10.36 -1.27 -19.67
CA SER A 82 11.79 -1.34 -19.99
C SER A 82 12.34 -2.76 -19.98
N LEU A 83 11.59 -3.72 -19.51
CA LEU A 83 12.02 -5.14 -19.47
C LEU A 83 11.91 -5.85 -20.87
#